data_21616644dd47c1f95141b046ae6ed2a9
#
_entry.id   21616644dd47c1f95141b046ae6ed2a9
#
_cell.length_a   1.000
_cell.length_b   1.000
_cell.length_c   1.000
_cell.angle_alpha   90.00
_cell.angle_beta   90.00
_cell.angle_gamma   90.00
#
_symmetry.space_group_name_H-M   'P 1'
#
loop_
_entity.id
_entity.type
_entity.pdbx_description
1 polymer ?
#
loop_
_entity_poly.entity_id
_entity_poly.type
_entity_poly.pdbx_seq_one_letter_code
_entity_poly.pdbx_strand_id
1 'polypeptide(L)'
;PYGACEECEGIGIKLNVDPKLVVPDEKKTIAEGAILPWSKSTSLYYAQTLTSLAKHYKFSLDDKWKNISKKIKDIILYGSNDEEIKFSYDDGYEKYSHKKTFEGVINNLERRYLETDSDWMREEISQYQSDTKCEKCNGYRLKDEALCVKIDELNISQVTEKSIIDAKEWFYSLKTKLDQTRLKIAQHILKEINERLDFLLNVGLDYLTLSRESGTLSGGESQRIRLASQI
;
A
#
# COMPACT_ATOMS: atom_id res chain seq x y z
N PRO A 1 15.69 -10.76 -7.22
CA PRO A 1 15.54 -11.04 -8.65
C PRO A 1 15.88 -9.81 -9.49
N TYR A 2 16.62 -10.00 -10.57
CA TYR A 2 17.18 -8.88 -11.37
C TYR A 2 16.13 -7.99 -12.05
N GLY A 3 14.90 -8.43 -12.24
CA GLY A 3 13.83 -7.69 -12.88
C GLY A 3 12.79 -7.10 -11.93
N ALA A 4 12.92 -7.28 -10.62
CA ALA A 4 11.97 -6.75 -9.65
C ALA A 4 12.10 -5.22 -9.54
N CYS A 5 10.99 -4.53 -9.32
CA CYS A 5 10.98 -3.11 -9.00
C CYS A 5 11.78 -2.89 -7.71
N GLU A 6 12.73 -1.96 -7.73
CA GLU A 6 13.64 -1.70 -6.61
C GLU A 6 12.92 -1.08 -5.42
N GLU A 7 11.85 -0.34 -5.65
CA GLU A 7 11.13 0.39 -4.60
C GLU A 7 10.18 -0.50 -3.80
N CYS A 8 9.49 -1.44 -4.44
CA CYS A 8 8.60 -2.38 -3.77
C CYS A 8 9.14 -3.82 -3.74
N GLU A 9 10.39 -4.03 -4.13
CA GLU A 9 11.07 -5.33 -4.16
C GLU A 9 10.28 -6.43 -4.91
N GLY A 10 9.46 -6.01 -5.88
CA GLY A 10 8.63 -6.92 -6.68
C GLY A 10 7.27 -7.26 -6.05
N ILE A 11 6.88 -6.63 -4.95
CA ILE A 11 5.57 -6.86 -4.30
C ILE A 11 4.45 -6.16 -5.08
N GLY A 12 4.73 -4.97 -5.67
CA GLY A 12 3.78 -4.19 -6.45
C GLY A 12 2.93 -3.22 -5.64
N ILE A 13 2.92 -3.36 -4.33
CA ILE A 13 2.22 -2.49 -3.38
C ILE A 13 3.20 -1.94 -2.35
N LYS A 14 2.80 -0.84 -1.73
CA LYS A 14 3.44 -0.27 -0.55
C LYS A 14 2.42 -0.14 0.57
N LEU A 15 2.84 -0.48 1.77
CA LEU A 15 2.10 -0.18 2.98
C LEU A 15 2.42 1.27 3.37
N ASN A 16 1.45 2.14 3.24
CA ASN A 16 1.55 3.53 3.68
C ASN A 16 0.50 3.81 4.74
N VAL A 17 0.82 4.70 5.68
CA VAL A 17 -0.16 5.14 6.67
C VAL A 17 -1.27 5.92 5.97
N ASP A 18 -2.51 5.42 6.08
CA ASP A 18 -3.68 6.02 5.44
C ASP A 18 -4.30 7.11 6.34
N PRO A 19 -4.38 8.37 5.87
CA PRO A 19 -5.03 9.45 6.60
C PRO A 19 -6.45 9.12 7.06
N LYS A 20 -7.19 8.31 6.28
CA LYS A 20 -8.56 7.91 6.63
C LYS A 20 -8.61 6.91 7.78
N LEU A 21 -7.59 6.08 7.95
CA LEU A 21 -7.46 5.17 9.08
C LEU A 21 -6.92 5.90 10.31
N VAL A 22 -6.10 6.94 10.12
CA VAL A 22 -5.62 7.83 11.20
C VAL A 22 -6.78 8.66 11.75
N VAL A 23 -7.67 9.17 10.90
CA VAL A 23 -8.86 9.95 11.27
C VAL A 23 -10.10 9.31 10.65
N PRO A 24 -10.63 8.24 11.25
CA PRO A 24 -11.76 7.50 10.67
C PRO A 24 -13.10 8.23 10.85
N ASP A 25 -13.22 9.11 11.82
CA ASP A 25 -14.44 9.88 12.07
C ASP A 25 -14.16 11.39 12.11
N GLU A 26 -14.40 12.04 10.98
CA GLU A 26 -14.24 13.49 10.85
C GLU A 26 -15.27 14.33 11.64
N LYS A 27 -16.28 13.71 12.24
CA LYS A 27 -17.27 14.39 13.08
C LYS A 27 -16.76 14.61 14.51
N LYS A 28 -15.75 13.86 14.92
CA LYS A 28 -15.10 14.02 16.23
C LYS A 28 -14.20 15.25 16.23
N THR A 29 -14.01 15.79 17.42
CA THR A 29 -13.00 16.83 17.68
C THR A 29 -11.65 16.17 18.01
N ILE A 30 -10.56 16.94 17.92
CA ILE A 30 -9.24 16.42 18.33
C ILE A 30 -9.25 16.04 19.81
N ALA A 31 -9.93 16.85 20.65
CA ALA A 31 -10.10 16.58 22.08
C ALA A 31 -10.87 15.26 22.33
N GLU A 32 -11.85 14.91 21.48
CA GLU A 32 -12.60 13.66 21.54
C GLU A 32 -11.85 12.47 20.90
N GLY A 33 -10.62 12.68 20.43
CA GLY A 33 -9.78 11.63 19.85
C GLY A 33 -10.01 11.38 18.37
N ALA A 34 -10.26 12.42 17.57
CA ALA A 34 -10.34 12.28 16.10
C ALA A 34 -9.07 11.64 15.51
N ILE A 35 -7.89 11.94 16.08
CA ILE A 35 -6.61 11.33 15.68
C ILE A 35 -6.43 10.03 16.46
N LEU A 36 -6.92 8.94 15.88
CA LEU A 36 -7.07 7.65 16.57
C LEU A 36 -5.76 7.09 17.17
N PRO A 37 -4.61 7.07 16.45
CA PRO A 37 -3.37 6.50 17.01
C PRO A 37 -2.85 7.25 18.23
N TRP A 38 -3.13 8.56 18.36
CA TRP A 38 -2.69 9.37 19.48
C TRP A 38 -3.72 9.44 20.61
N SER A 39 -5.00 9.23 20.31
CA SER A 39 -6.07 9.22 21.31
C SER A 39 -6.01 8.01 22.26
N LYS A 40 -5.46 6.89 21.78
CA LYS A 40 -5.26 5.67 22.59
C LYS A 40 -4.03 5.75 23.50
N SER A 41 -3.16 6.73 23.29
CA SER A 41 -1.94 6.86 24.09
C SER A 41 -2.24 7.44 25.48
N THR A 42 -1.73 6.79 26.51
CA THR A 42 -1.76 7.31 27.88
C THR A 42 -0.74 8.44 28.12
N SER A 43 0.14 8.68 27.17
CA SER A 43 1.18 9.71 27.27
C SER A 43 0.60 11.11 27.07
N LEU A 44 0.84 12.00 28.02
CA LEU A 44 0.50 13.42 27.93
C LEU A 44 1.24 14.15 26.80
N TYR A 45 2.33 13.55 26.29
CA TYR A 45 3.17 14.12 25.23
C TYR A 45 2.37 14.50 23.98
N TYR A 46 1.52 13.61 23.48
CA TYR A 46 0.74 13.88 22.25
C TYR A 46 -0.31 14.96 22.47
N ALA A 47 -0.99 14.94 23.63
CA ALA A 47 -1.97 15.97 23.98
C ALA A 47 -1.34 17.35 24.07
N GLN A 48 -0.17 17.46 24.70
CA GLN A 48 0.58 18.71 24.85
C GLN A 48 1.16 19.19 23.50
N THR A 49 1.57 18.25 22.65
CA THR A 49 2.02 18.55 21.30
C THR A 49 0.88 19.19 20.48
N LEU A 50 -0.32 18.58 20.50
CA LEU A 50 -1.50 19.11 19.81
C LEU A 50 -1.94 20.46 20.36
N THR A 51 -1.85 20.65 21.68
CA THR A 51 -2.13 21.93 22.33
C THR A 51 -1.16 23.03 21.88
N SER A 52 0.12 22.71 21.72
CA SER A 52 1.13 23.64 21.23
C SER A 52 0.89 24.04 19.78
N LEU A 53 0.49 23.06 18.93
CA LEU A 53 0.09 23.31 17.54
C LEU A 53 -1.15 24.20 17.46
N ALA A 54 -2.19 23.91 18.26
CA ALA A 54 -3.42 24.68 18.30
C ALA A 54 -3.15 26.14 18.67
N LYS A 55 -2.26 26.39 19.65
CA LYS A 55 -1.83 27.73 20.05
C LYS A 55 -1.06 28.45 18.93
N HIS A 56 -0.16 27.75 18.24
CA HIS A 56 0.68 28.33 17.19
C HIS A 56 -0.16 28.72 15.96
N TYR A 57 -0.99 27.81 15.48
CA TYR A 57 -1.81 27.99 14.26
C TYR A 57 -3.19 28.59 14.53
N LYS A 58 -3.53 28.91 15.79
CA LYS A 58 -4.77 29.55 16.24
C LYS A 58 -6.05 28.81 15.81
N PHE A 59 -6.08 27.48 16.04
CA PHE A 59 -7.28 26.65 15.90
C PHE A 59 -7.69 26.06 17.25
N SER A 60 -8.94 25.58 17.36
CA SER A 60 -9.43 24.93 18.58
C SER A 60 -9.33 23.42 18.47
N LEU A 61 -8.92 22.77 19.57
CA LEU A 61 -8.97 21.30 19.68
C LEU A 61 -10.42 20.77 19.79
N ASP A 62 -11.37 21.65 20.13
CA ASP A 62 -12.79 21.35 20.24
C ASP A 62 -13.54 21.53 18.90
N ASP A 63 -12.85 22.01 17.86
CA ASP A 63 -13.42 22.04 16.52
C ASP A 63 -13.48 20.62 15.94
N LYS A 64 -14.62 20.29 15.30
CA LYS A 64 -14.74 19.02 14.57
C LYS A 64 -13.72 18.96 13.47
N TRP A 65 -13.07 17.79 13.30
CA TRP A 65 -12.03 17.61 12.28
C TRP A 65 -12.46 18.12 10.91
N LYS A 66 -13.68 17.81 10.46
CA LYS A 66 -14.21 18.28 9.17
C LYS A 66 -14.20 19.79 8.99
N ASN A 67 -14.31 20.58 10.09
CA ASN A 67 -14.37 22.02 10.07
C ASN A 67 -12.97 22.68 10.10
N ILE A 68 -11.94 21.94 10.46
CA ILE A 68 -10.55 22.40 10.45
C ILE A 68 -10.12 22.64 9.01
N SER A 69 -9.41 23.75 8.74
CA SER A 69 -8.94 24.08 7.41
C SER A 69 -7.99 23.00 6.84
N LYS A 70 -8.01 22.80 5.53
CA LYS A 70 -7.15 21.83 4.87
C LYS A 70 -5.67 22.03 5.22
N LYS A 71 -5.21 23.29 5.23
CA LYS A 71 -3.82 23.62 5.58
C LYS A 71 -3.43 23.11 6.97
N ILE A 72 -4.31 23.28 7.98
CA ILE A 72 -4.04 22.81 9.34
C ILE A 72 -4.09 21.30 9.41
N LYS A 73 -5.04 20.65 8.73
CA LYS A 73 -5.10 19.19 8.61
C LYS A 73 -3.81 18.63 8.01
N ASP A 74 -3.33 19.22 6.93
CA ASP A 74 -2.09 18.79 6.27
C ASP A 74 -0.88 18.95 7.20
N ILE A 75 -0.81 20.04 7.97
CA ILE A 75 0.26 20.22 8.96
C ILE A 75 0.17 19.17 10.07
N ILE A 76 -1.01 18.90 10.60
CA ILE A 76 -1.19 17.88 11.64
C ILE A 76 -0.79 16.48 11.13
N LEU A 77 -1.18 16.14 9.90
CA LEU A 77 -0.92 14.83 9.32
C LEU A 77 0.53 14.67 8.84
N TYR A 78 1.06 15.65 8.12
CA TYR A 78 2.34 15.51 7.40
C TYR A 78 3.47 16.38 7.94
N GLY A 79 3.19 17.27 8.90
CA GLY A 79 4.21 18.09 9.54
C GLY A 79 4.27 19.54 9.09
N SER A 80 5.13 20.31 9.77
CA SER A 80 5.31 21.76 9.54
C SER A 80 6.40 22.09 8.52
N ASN A 81 6.97 21.09 7.83
CA ASN A 81 8.17 21.26 7.00
C ASN A 81 9.29 21.98 7.78
N ASP A 82 9.81 23.09 7.27
CA ASP A 82 10.91 23.85 7.89
C ASP A 82 10.42 24.85 8.95
N GLU A 83 9.11 24.96 9.19
CA GLU A 83 8.56 25.89 10.17
C GLU A 83 8.78 25.39 11.61
N GLU A 84 9.56 26.13 12.39
CA GLU A 84 9.80 25.82 13.80
C GLU A 84 8.65 26.28 14.68
N ILE A 85 8.14 25.38 15.50
CA ILE A 85 7.04 25.60 16.43
C ILE A 85 7.57 25.50 17.86
N LYS A 86 7.12 26.40 18.72
CA LYS A 86 7.42 26.33 20.15
C LYS A 86 6.50 25.31 20.84
N PHE A 87 7.06 24.17 21.20
CA PHE A 87 6.39 23.16 22.01
C PHE A 87 6.66 23.40 23.49
N SER A 88 5.64 23.22 24.31
CA SER A 88 5.72 23.32 25.76
C SER A 88 5.18 22.04 26.39
N TYR A 89 5.98 21.45 27.23
CA TYR A 89 5.69 20.19 27.90
C TYR A 89 5.74 20.40 29.42
N ASP A 90 4.86 19.71 30.12
CA ASP A 90 4.74 19.69 31.55
C ASP A 90 4.62 18.21 31.99
N ASP A 91 5.60 17.68 32.66
CA ASP A 91 5.62 16.29 33.14
C ASP A 91 5.11 16.17 34.59
N GLY A 92 4.65 17.28 35.18
CA GLY A 92 4.18 17.38 36.56
C GLY A 92 5.29 17.76 37.53
N TYR A 93 6.54 17.73 37.16
CA TYR A 93 7.70 18.15 37.94
C TYR A 93 8.36 19.39 37.37
N GLU A 94 8.60 19.39 36.06
CA GLU A 94 9.27 20.48 35.35
C GLU A 94 8.49 20.89 34.10
N LYS A 95 8.54 22.22 33.82
CA LYS A 95 8.02 22.77 32.54
C LYS A 95 9.17 23.15 31.67
N TYR A 96 9.23 22.55 30.51
CA TYR A 96 10.25 22.88 29.54
C TYR A 96 9.63 23.23 28.17
N SER A 97 10.33 24.05 27.43
CA SER A 97 9.90 24.40 26.07
C SER A 97 11.09 24.45 25.13
N HIS A 98 10.88 23.97 23.94
CA HIS A 98 11.86 24.05 22.87
C HIS A 98 11.20 24.36 21.53
N LYS A 99 11.97 24.93 20.63
CA LYS A 99 11.54 25.12 19.24
C LYS A 99 12.06 23.98 18.40
N LYS A 100 11.20 23.39 17.62
CA LYS A 100 11.52 22.36 16.62
C LYS A 100 10.48 22.32 15.55
N THR A 101 10.80 21.71 14.42
CA THR A 101 9.82 21.36 13.39
C THR A 101 8.89 20.28 13.90
N PHE A 102 7.69 20.25 13.40
CA PHE A 102 6.71 19.21 13.70
C PHE A 102 6.74 18.14 12.62
N GLU A 103 6.97 16.91 13.02
CA GLU A 103 7.09 15.77 12.11
C GLU A 103 5.79 15.40 11.39
N GLY A 104 4.64 15.58 12.04
CA GLY A 104 3.34 15.09 11.57
C GLY A 104 3.00 13.70 12.10
N VAL A 105 1.71 13.40 12.16
CA VAL A 105 1.22 12.12 12.70
C VAL A 105 1.61 10.96 11.80
N ILE A 106 1.46 11.11 10.49
CA ILE A 106 1.75 10.06 9.50
C ILE A 106 3.24 9.74 9.49
N ASN A 107 4.10 10.75 9.31
CA ASN A 107 5.54 10.55 9.28
C ASN A 107 6.06 9.96 10.61
N ASN A 108 5.46 10.36 11.75
CA ASN A 108 5.78 9.78 13.05
C ASN A 108 5.45 8.28 13.12
N LEU A 109 4.28 7.87 12.61
CA LEU A 109 3.89 6.47 12.57
C LEU A 109 4.79 5.65 11.64
N GLU A 110 5.08 6.17 10.43
CA GLU A 110 5.95 5.52 9.46
C GLU A 110 7.36 5.33 10.01
N ARG A 111 7.96 6.38 10.57
CA ARG A 111 9.27 6.28 11.21
C ARG A 111 9.27 5.26 12.35
N ARG A 112 8.28 5.31 13.25
CA ARG A 112 8.18 4.36 14.37
C ARG A 112 7.98 2.92 13.90
N TYR A 113 7.27 2.69 12.81
CA TYR A 113 7.11 1.37 12.21
C TYR A 113 8.44 0.79 11.74
N LEU A 114 9.29 1.63 11.14
CA LEU A 114 10.62 1.23 10.67
C LEU A 114 11.64 1.05 11.79
N GLU A 115 11.61 1.91 12.80
CA GLU A 115 12.60 1.95 13.89
C GLU A 115 12.33 0.96 15.02
N THR A 116 11.09 0.46 15.17
CA THR A 116 10.76 -0.39 16.29
C THR A 116 11.23 -1.83 16.11
N ASP A 117 11.77 -2.42 17.17
CA ASP A 117 12.08 -3.86 17.24
C ASP A 117 10.90 -4.68 17.82
N SER A 118 9.83 -4.03 18.27
CA SER A 118 8.68 -4.67 18.88
C SER A 118 7.64 -5.08 17.86
N ASP A 119 7.37 -6.37 17.73
CA ASP A 119 6.32 -6.91 16.85
C ASP A 119 4.94 -6.39 17.23
N TRP A 120 4.66 -6.26 18.53
CA TRP A 120 3.41 -5.67 19.01
C TRP A 120 3.24 -4.23 18.54
N MET A 121 4.30 -3.41 18.58
CA MET A 121 4.24 -2.03 18.11
C MET A 121 4.04 -1.96 16.60
N ARG A 122 4.66 -2.85 15.83
CA ARG A 122 4.44 -2.95 14.38
C ARG A 122 2.99 -3.32 14.07
N GLU A 123 2.42 -4.29 14.79
CA GLU A 123 1.03 -4.70 14.64
C GLU A 123 0.07 -3.56 14.99
N GLU A 124 0.33 -2.83 16.07
CA GLU A 124 -0.46 -1.66 16.48
C GLU A 124 -0.42 -0.54 15.42
N ILE A 125 0.72 -0.29 14.77
CA ILE A 125 0.83 0.72 13.71
C ILE A 125 0.22 0.21 12.39
N SER A 126 0.34 -1.08 12.08
CA SER A 126 -0.14 -1.66 10.82
C SER A 126 -1.64 -1.50 10.62
N GLN A 127 -2.44 -1.41 11.70
CA GLN A 127 -3.87 -1.15 11.60
C GLN A 127 -4.22 0.23 11.00
N TYR A 128 -3.25 1.14 10.92
CA TYR A 128 -3.40 2.46 10.29
C TYR A 128 -2.81 2.50 8.87
N GLN A 129 -2.31 1.37 8.36
CA GLN A 129 -1.74 1.26 7.02
C GLN A 129 -2.76 0.68 6.04
N SER A 130 -2.68 1.12 4.80
CA SER A 130 -3.40 0.52 3.68
C SER A 130 -2.45 0.21 2.54
N ASP A 131 -2.83 -0.79 1.75
CA ASP A 131 -2.11 -1.16 0.54
C ASP A 131 -2.34 -0.10 -0.54
N THR A 132 -1.28 0.53 -0.99
CA THR A 132 -1.29 1.40 -2.16
C THR A 132 -0.43 0.82 -3.27
N LYS A 133 -0.83 1.01 -4.52
CA LYS A 133 0.02 0.61 -5.64
C LYS A 133 1.36 1.32 -5.55
N CYS A 134 2.44 0.59 -5.75
CA CYS A 134 3.77 1.19 -5.82
C CYS A 134 3.81 2.23 -6.96
N GLU A 135 4.13 3.47 -6.64
CA GLU A 135 4.13 4.57 -7.62
C GLU A 135 5.17 4.37 -8.73
N LYS A 136 6.31 3.77 -8.42
CA LYS A 136 7.40 3.54 -9.38
C LYS A 136 7.02 2.53 -10.45
N CYS A 137 6.43 1.40 -10.07
CA CYS A 137 6.05 0.36 -11.03
C CYS A 137 4.56 0.29 -11.32
N ASN A 138 3.73 1.19 -10.77
CA ASN A 138 2.27 1.21 -10.95
C ASN A 138 1.58 -0.14 -10.65
N GLY A 139 2.15 -0.91 -9.73
CA GLY A 139 1.65 -2.24 -9.38
C GLY A 139 2.19 -3.39 -10.25
N TYR A 140 2.97 -3.09 -11.28
CA TYR A 140 3.50 -4.11 -12.21
C TYR A 140 4.61 -4.99 -11.64
N ARG A 141 5.11 -4.69 -10.46
CA ARG A 141 6.11 -5.50 -9.71
C ARG A 141 7.50 -5.55 -10.33
N LEU A 142 7.66 -5.11 -11.58
CA LEU A 142 8.87 -5.18 -12.36
C LEU A 142 9.40 -3.78 -12.68
N LYS A 143 10.70 -3.67 -12.93
CA LYS A 143 11.31 -2.45 -13.44
C LYS A 143 11.08 -2.30 -14.95
N ASP A 144 11.22 -1.06 -15.44
CA ASP A 144 10.91 -0.71 -16.83
C ASP A 144 11.73 -1.51 -17.84
N GLU A 145 12.99 -1.81 -17.55
CA GLU A 145 13.85 -2.61 -18.42
C GLU A 145 13.30 -4.05 -18.63
N ALA A 146 12.69 -4.63 -17.58
CA ALA A 146 12.05 -5.93 -17.71
C ALA A 146 10.73 -5.84 -18.49
N LEU A 147 10.02 -4.72 -18.39
CA LEU A 147 8.77 -4.47 -19.12
C LEU A 147 9.01 -4.09 -20.60
N CYS A 148 10.24 -3.76 -21.00
CA CYS A 148 10.59 -3.55 -22.40
C CYS A 148 10.54 -4.84 -23.23
N VAL A 149 10.60 -6.02 -22.59
CA VAL A 149 10.46 -7.30 -23.30
C VAL A 149 8.99 -7.53 -23.64
N LYS A 150 8.70 -7.60 -24.93
CA LYS A 150 7.35 -7.78 -25.45
C LYS A 150 7.24 -8.98 -26.37
N ILE A 151 6.10 -9.65 -26.33
CA ILE A 151 5.68 -10.69 -27.26
C ILE A 151 4.33 -10.23 -27.83
N ASP A 152 4.23 -10.13 -29.15
CA ASP A 152 3.01 -9.64 -29.81
C ASP A 152 2.52 -8.31 -29.18
N GLU A 153 3.44 -7.34 -29.08
CA GLU A 153 3.25 -5.98 -28.54
C GLU A 153 2.91 -5.90 -27.05
N LEU A 154 2.69 -7.00 -26.34
CA LEU A 154 2.38 -7.04 -24.92
C LEU A 154 3.58 -7.45 -24.07
N ASN A 155 3.79 -6.75 -22.96
CA ASN A 155 4.73 -7.18 -21.92
C ASN A 155 4.05 -8.14 -20.93
N ILE A 156 4.85 -8.76 -20.08
CA ILE A 156 4.36 -9.79 -19.12
C ILE A 156 3.26 -9.24 -18.19
N SER A 157 3.36 -8.00 -17.73
CA SER A 157 2.37 -7.41 -16.82
C SER A 157 1.02 -7.23 -17.50
N GLN A 158 1.03 -6.73 -18.74
CA GLN A 158 -0.19 -6.60 -19.54
C GLN A 158 -0.85 -7.95 -19.83
N VAL A 159 -0.06 -9.00 -20.04
CA VAL A 159 -0.58 -10.36 -20.23
C VAL A 159 -1.19 -10.91 -18.95
N THR A 160 -0.54 -10.69 -17.80
CA THR A 160 -1.04 -11.19 -16.52
C THR A 160 -2.27 -10.43 -15.99
N GLU A 161 -2.51 -9.20 -16.46
CA GLU A 161 -3.74 -8.44 -16.16
C GLU A 161 -4.98 -8.94 -16.92
N LYS A 162 -4.78 -9.74 -17.98
CA LYS A 162 -5.90 -10.35 -18.69
C LYS A 162 -6.64 -11.37 -17.82
N SER A 163 -7.93 -11.54 -18.06
CA SER A 163 -8.66 -12.68 -17.50
C SER A 163 -8.05 -14.00 -17.98
N ILE A 164 -8.27 -15.09 -17.25
CA ILE A 164 -7.74 -16.42 -17.65
C ILE A 164 -8.24 -16.81 -19.05
N ILE A 165 -9.49 -16.49 -19.38
CA ILE A 165 -10.03 -16.75 -20.72
C ILE A 165 -9.32 -15.91 -21.79
N ASP A 166 -9.16 -14.60 -21.58
CA ASP A 166 -8.48 -13.72 -22.53
C ASP A 166 -6.98 -14.04 -22.66
N ALA A 167 -6.34 -14.42 -21.56
CA ALA A 167 -4.95 -14.87 -21.55
C ALA A 167 -4.78 -16.14 -22.38
N LYS A 168 -5.69 -17.13 -22.23
CA LYS A 168 -5.67 -18.35 -23.04
C LYS A 168 -5.82 -18.04 -24.52
N GLU A 169 -6.79 -17.21 -24.90
CA GLU A 169 -6.98 -16.81 -26.30
C GLU A 169 -5.72 -16.16 -26.88
N TRP A 170 -5.09 -15.28 -26.11
CA TRP A 170 -3.85 -14.63 -26.51
C TRP A 170 -2.71 -15.65 -26.69
N PHE A 171 -2.45 -16.52 -25.70
CA PHE A 171 -1.40 -17.55 -25.79
C PHE A 171 -1.64 -18.51 -26.97
N TYR A 172 -2.90 -18.86 -27.22
CA TYR A 172 -3.25 -19.70 -28.36
C TYR A 172 -2.97 -19.02 -29.70
N SER A 173 -3.24 -17.71 -29.81
CA SER A 173 -3.00 -16.91 -31.01
C SER A 173 -1.51 -16.80 -31.35
N LEU A 174 -0.60 -16.95 -30.40
CA LEU A 174 0.85 -16.86 -30.64
C LEU A 174 1.36 -17.94 -31.62
N LYS A 175 0.65 -19.07 -31.75
CA LYS A 175 0.99 -20.13 -32.74
C LYS A 175 0.99 -19.62 -34.16
N THR A 176 0.19 -18.62 -34.47
CA THR A 176 0.09 -18.04 -35.82
C THR A 176 0.87 -16.74 -36.00
N LYS A 177 1.27 -16.11 -34.88
CA LYS A 177 1.95 -14.81 -34.86
C LYS A 177 3.47 -14.92 -34.75
N LEU A 178 3.97 -16.00 -34.19
CA LEU A 178 5.41 -16.25 -34.06
C LEU A 178 5.98 -16.85 -35.34
N ASP A 179 7.20 -16.45 -35.69
CA ASP A 179 7.96 -17.10 -36.75
C ASP A 179 8.32 -18.56 -36.39
N GLN A 180 8.70 -19.37 -37.38
CA GLN A 180 8.97 -20.80 -37.19
C GLN A 180 10.08 -21.09 -36.18
N THR A 181 11.10 -20.24 -36.08
CA THR A 181 12.21 -20.41 -35.15
C THR A 181 11.76 -20.16 -33.70
N ARG A 182 11.07 -19.03 -33.47
CA ARG A 182 10.50 -18.68 -32.17
C ARG A 182 9.43 -19.67 -31.73
N LEU A 183 8.61 -20.15 -32.66
CA LEU A 183 7.59 -21.14 -32.38
C LEU A 183 8.19 -22.48 -31.94
N LYS A 184 9.28 -22.96 -32.58
CA LYS A 184 9.99 -24.16 -32.14
C LYS A 184 10.54 -24.02 -30.70
N ILE A 185 11.10 -22.87 -30.34
CA ILE A 185 11.60 -22.60 -29.00
C ILE A 185 10.45 -22.58 -27.99
N ALA A 186 9.34 -21.91 -28.33
CA ALA A 186 8.22 -21.69 -27.43
C ALA A 186 7.26 -22.89 -27.32
N GLN A 187 7.34 -23.87 -28.20
CA GLN A 187 6.35 -24.95 -28.34
C GLN A 187 6.03 -25.67 -27.03
N HIS A 188 7.04 -26.09 -26.30
CA HIS A 188 6.85 -26.78 -25.01
C HIS A 188 6.27 -25.84 -23.95
N ILE A 189 6.78 -24.60 -23.89
CA ILE A 189 6.31 -23.58 -22.94
C ILE A 189 4.85 -23.25 -23.19
N LEU A 190 4.48 -23.00 -24.46
CA LEU A 190 3.09 -22.71 -24.84
C LEU A 190 2.14 -23.88 -24.56
N LYS A 191 2.61 -25.12 -24.72
CA LYS A 191 1.83 -26.30 -24.37
C LYS A 191 1.51 -26.32 -22.89
N GLU A 192 2.52 -26.22 -22.04
CA GLU A 192 2.37 -26.20 -20.56
C GLU A 192 1.45 -25.06 -20.09
N ILE A 193 1.64 -23.84 -20.64
CA ILE A 193 0.80 -22.70 -20.27
C ILE A 193 -0.66 -22.97 -20.66
N ASN A 194 -0.91 -23.44 -21.88
CA ASN A 194 -2.28 -23.67 -22.34
C ASN A 194 -2.97 -24.77 -21.53
N GLU A 195 -2.27 -25.88 -21.20
CA GLU A 195 -2.82 -26.98 -20.37
C GLU A 195 -3.23 -26.46 -19.00
N ARG A 196 -2.42 -25.61 -18.35
CA ARG A 196 -2.74 -25.02 -17.05
C ARG A 196 -3.90 -24.00 -17.12
N LEU A 197 -3.95 -23.19 -18.18
CA LEU A 197 -5.07 -22.27 -18.40
C LEU A 197 -6.36 -23.04 -18.68
N ASP A 198 -6.30 -24.12 -19.47
CA ASP A 198 -7.43 -25.01 -19.70
C ASP A 198 -7.98 -25.61 -18.42
N PHE A 199 -7.10 -26.05 -17.55
CA PHE A 199 -7.52 -26.54 -16.25
C PHE A 199 -8.23 -25.46 -15.41
N LEU A 200 -7.67 -24.26 -15.34
CA LEU A 200 -8.29 -23.14 -14.59
C LEU A 200 -9.67 -22.77 -15.15
N LEU A 201 -9.85 -22.84 -16.46
CA LEU A 201 -11.16 -22.65 -17.11
C LEU A 201 -12.13 -23.78 -16.73
N ASN A 202 -11.69 -25.03 -16.76
CA ASN A 202 -12.52 -26.20 -16.46
C ASN A 202 -13.01 -26.22 -15.01
N VAL A 203 -12.26 -25.62 -14.08
CA VAL A 203 -12.69 -25.47 -12.68
C VAL A 203 -13.48 -24.17 -12.43
N GLY A 204 -13.82 -23.43 -13.49
CA GLY A 204 -14.68 -22.23 -13.41
C GLY A 204 -13.98 -21.00 -12.82
N LEU A 205 -12.69 -20.78 -13.15
CA LEU A 205 -11.92 -19.62 -12.73
C LEU A 205 -11.59 -18.67 -13.91
N ASP A 206 -12.41 -18.67 -14.94
CA ASP A 206 -12.28 -17.92 -16.19
C ASP A 206 -12.17 -16.40 -15.99
N TYR A 207 -12.85 -15.88 -14.98
CA TYR A 207 -12.94 -14.46 -14.65
C TYR A 207 -11.74 -13.92 -13.86
N LEU A 208 -10.90 -14.77 -13.28
CA LEU A 208 -9.72 -14.34 -12.52
C LEU A 208 -8.64 -13.82 -13.46
N THR A 209 -7.78 -12.95 -12.94
CA THR A 209 -6.55 -12.51 -13.61
C THR A 209 -5.34 -13.24 -13.02
N LEU A 210 -4.29 -13.46 -13.82
CA LEU A 210 -3.05 -14.08 -13.34
C LEU A 210 -2.29 -13.16 -12.37
N SER A 211 -2.53 -11.85 -12.42
CA SER A 211 -1.95 -10.84 -11.53
C SER A 211 -2.63 -10.78 -10.17
N ARG A 212 -3.79 -11.45 -9.98
CA ARG A 212 -4.54 -11.37 -8.74
C ARG A 212 -3.76 -11.91 -7.55
N GLU A 213 -3.75 -11.15 -6.48
CA GLU A 213 -3.03 -11.51 -5.26
C GLU A 213 -3.70 -12.66 -4.52
N SER A 214 -2.90 -13.61 -4.06
CA SER A 214 -3.39 -14.82 -3.37
C SER A 214 -4.19 -14.49 -2.11
N GLY A 215 -3.85 -13.41 -1.39
CA GLY A 215 -4.56 -12.95 -0.20
C GLY A 215 -5.99 -12.44 -0.46
N THR A 216 -6.32 -12.11 -1.72
CA THR A 216 -7.65 -11.63 -2.13
C THR A 216 -8.57 -12.74 -2.64
N LEU A 217 -8.07 -13.98 -2.73
CA LEU A 217 -8.84 -15.13 -3.20
C LEU A 217 -9.78 -15.64 -2.12
N SER A 218 -10.98 -16.02 -2.52
CA SER A 218 -11.88 -16.77 -1.65
C SER A 218 -11.36 -18.17 -1.36
N GLY A 219 -11.82 -18.81 -0.28
CA GLY A 219 -11.42 -20.16 0.07
C GLY A 219 -11.67 -21.18 -1.06
N GLY A 220 -12.80 -21.05 -1.78
CA GLY A 220 -13.12 -21.91 -2.91
C GLY A 220 -12.23 -21.68 -4.12
N GLU A 221 -11.85 -20.43 -4.43
CA GLU A 221 -10.89 -20.08 -5.49
C GLU A 221 -9.51 -20.67 -5.16
N SER A 222 -9.03 -20.47 -3.93
CA SER A 222 -7.74 -20.97 -3.47
C SER A 222 -7.65 -22.51 -3.56
N GLN A 223 -8.72 -23.24 -3.18
CA GLN A 223 -8.78 -24.70 -3.32
C GLN A 223 -8.70 -25.14 -4.78
N ARG A 224 -9.44 -24.49 -5.68
CA ARG A 224 -9.43 -24.84 -7.12
C ARG A 224 -8.08 -24.55 -7.76
N ILE A 225 -7.42 -23.43 -7.43
CA ILE A 225 -6.06 -23.13 -7.89
C ILE A 225 -5.05 -24.15 -7.36
N ARG A 226 -5.19 -24.59 -6.11
CA ARG A 226 -4.32 -25.61 -5.52
C ARG A 226 -4.43 -26.96 -6.26
N LEU A 227 -5.63 -27.34 -6.70
CA LEU A 227 -5.82 -28.52 -7.54
C LEU A 227 -5.10 -28.39 -8.89
N ALA A 228 -5.13 -27.18 -9.50
CA ALA A 228 -4.42 -26.90 -10.74
C ALA A 228 -2.90 -27.06 -10.64
N SER A 229 -2.32 -26.89 -9.46
CA SER A 229 -0.88 -27.04 -9.23
C SER A 229 -0.40 -28.48 -9.04
N GLN A 230 -1.33 -29.45 -8.97
CA GLN A 230 -1.02 -30.87 -8.77
C GLN A 230 -1.01 -31.67 -10.09
N ILE A 231 -1.31 -31.04 -11.20
CA ILE A 231 -1.26 -31.55 -12.56
C ILE A 231 0.00 -31.06 -13.24
#